data_7006eb2a0f120ff8214447d2d46a5232
#
_entry.id   7006eb2a0f120ff8214447d2d46a5232
#
_cell.length_a   1.000
_cell.length_b   1.000
_cell.length_c   1.000
_cell.angle_alpha   90.00
_cell.angle_beta   90.00
_cell.angle_gamma   90.00
#
_symmetry.space_group_name_H-M   'P 1'
#
loop_
_entity.id
_entity.type
_entity.pdbx_description
1 polymer ?
#
loop_
_entity_poly.entity_id
_entity_poly.type
_entity_poly.pdbx_seq_one_letter_code
_entity_poly.pdbx_strand_id
1 'polypeptide(L)'
;MTDKILEVRGLTKTYGGEKKPGAKQPTPTLDVLKGIDIDIYRGDVVCLIGPSGCGKSTFLRCLNRLEIPTSGSVKFEGTEVDEAHIDAGRQKMGMVFQHFNLFPHLTVKKNLELAPSLLKLKDKEAISQRADELLARVGLADKADAY
;
A
#
# COMPACT_ATOMS: atom_id res chain seq x y z
N MET A 1 -1.50 21.86 16.59
CA MET A 1 -2.46 21.26 15.66
C MET A 1 -1.93 19.90 15.29
N THR A 2 -2.65 18.84 15.61
CA THR A 2 -2.28 17.47 15.23
C THR A 2 -2.43 17.34 13.71
N ASP A 3 -1.32 17.07 13.03
CA ASP A 3 -1.24 16.97 11.57
C ASP A 3 -1.89 15.66 11.11
N LYS A 4 -3.14 15.74 10.63
CA LYS A 4 -3.87 14.58 10.12
C LYS A 4 -3.28 14.15 8.78
N ILE A 5 -2.75 12.95 8.72
CA ILE A 5 -2.11 12.41 7.53
C ILE A 5 -3.06 11.55 6.68
N LEU A 6 -3.98 10.84 7.33
CA LEU A 6 -4.98 10.00 6.64
C LEU A 6 -6.36 10.23 7.25
N GLU A 7 -7.34 10.39 6.38
CA GLU A 7 -8.75 10.48 6.73
C GLU A 7 -9.55 9.48 5.92
N VAL A 8 -10.30 8.62 6.59
CA VAL A 8 -11.17 7.61 5.97
C VAL A 8 -12.59 7.85 6.43
N ARG A 9 -13.54 7.86 5.51
CA ARG A 9 -14.96 8.07 5.81
C ARG A 9 -15.84 7.08 5.06
N GLY A 10 -16.68 6.37 5.84
CA GLY A 10 -17.69 5.46 5.32
C GLY A 10 -17.14 4.38 4.38
N LEU A 11 -15.90 3.94 4.57
CA LEU A 11 -15.22 3.04 3.62
C LEU A 11 -15.89 1.67 3.60
N THR A 12 -16.41 1.26 2.44
CA THR A 12 -17.00 -0.06 2.24
C THR A 12 -16.28 -0.83 1.15
N LYS A 13 -16.30 -2.14 1.25
CA LYS A 13 -15.87 -3.04 0.18
C LYS A 13 -16.72 -4.29 0.15
N THR A 14 -17.38 -4.50 -0.98
CA THR A 14 -18.17 -5.68 -1.31
C THR A 14 -17.56 -6.37 -2.50
N TYR A 15 -17.38 -7.67 -2.44
CA TYR A 15 -16.96 -8.51 -3.55
C TYR A 15 -18.14 -9.29 -4.12
N GLY A 16 -18.11 -9.62 -5.39
CA GLY A 16 -19.16 -10.36 -6.07
C GLY A 16 -20.28 -9.46 -6.60
N GLY A 17 -21.46 -10.03 -6.85
CA GLY A 17 -22.59 -9.33 -7.45
C GLY A 17 -22.52 -9.19 -8.97
N GLU A 18 -21.40 -9.56 -9.60
CA GLU A 18 -21.25 -9.48 -11.04
C GLU A 18 -21.93 -10.66 -11.74
N LYS A 19 -22.66 -10.36 -12.81
CA LYS A 19 -23.23 -11.37 -13.68
C LYS A 19 -22.23 -11.75 -14.76
N LYS A 20 -21.58 -12.91 -14.61
CA LYS A 20 -20.68 -13.40 -15.66
C LYS A 20 -21.45 -13.68 -16.96
N PRO A 21 -20.87 -13.43 -18.14
CA PRO A 21 -21.49 -13.79 -19.42
C PRO A 21 -21.91 -15.27 -19.42
N GLY A 22 -23.20 -15.55 -19.70
CA GLY A 22 -23.79 -16.90 -19.69
C GLY A 22 -24.24 -17.45 -18.34
N ALA A 23 -24.00 -16.77 -17.23
CA ALA A 23 -24.51 -17.19 -15.93
C ALA A 23 -26.00 -16.84 -15.74
N LYS A 24 -26.79 -17.78 -15.20
CA LYS A 24 -28.21 -17.56 -14.91
C LYS A 24 -28.42 -16.60 -13.73
N GLN A 25 -27.51 -16.53 -12.80
CA GLN A 25 -27.57 -15.69 -11.59
C GLN A 25 -26.25 -14.94 -11.36
N PRO A 26 -26.28 -13.76 -10.71
CA PRO A 26 -25.07 -13.06 -10.29
C PRO A 26 -24.31 -13.89 -9.22
N THR A 27 -23.00 -13.64 -9.11
CA THR A 27 -22.19 -14.25 -8.05
C THR A 27 -22.67 -13.78 -6.67
N PRO A 28 -22.62 -14.63 -5.61
CA PRO A 28 -22.92 -14.19 -4.25
C PRO A 28 -22.08 -12.98 -3.85
N THR A 29 -22.67 -12.04 -3.13
CA THR A 29 -21.98 -10.87 -2.60
C THR A 29 -21.34 -11.17 -1.24
N LEU A 30 -20.19 -10.59 -0.97
CA LEU A 30 -19.48 -10.66 0.31
C LEU A 30 -19.08 -9.26 0.74
N ASP A 31 -19.71 -8.75 1.81
CA ASP A 31 -19.39 -7.49 2.42
C ASP A 31 -18.20 -7.66 3.37
N VAL A 32 -17.05 -7.10 2.99
CA VAL A 32 -15.79 -7.22 3.73
C VAL A 32 -15.52 -5.99 4.59
N LEU A 33 -15.73 -4.80 4.05
CA LEU A 33 -15.68 -3.54 4.80
C LEU A 33 -17.07 -2.93 4.87
N LYS A 34 -17.50 -2.51 6.08
CA LYS A 34 -18.89 -2.15 6.37
C LYS A 34 -19.04 -0.72 6.87
N GLY A 35 -18.35 0.23 6.25
CA GLY A 35 -18.41 1.64 6.62
C GLY A 35 -17.40 1.98 7.72
N ILE A 36 -16.12 2.02 7.36
CA ILE A 36 -15.04 2.35 8.30
C ILE A 36 -14.78 3.84 8.27
N ASP A 37 -14.74 4.45 9.47
CA ASP A 37 -14.32 5.82 9.71
C ASP A 37 -13.09 5.81 10.62
N ILE A 38 -11.99 6.46 10.19
CA ILE A 38 -10.78 6.60 11.00
C ILE A 38 -9.98 7.82 10.56
N ASP A 39 -9.38 8.49 11.53
CA ASP A 39 -8.36 9.51 11.34
C ASP A 39 -7.02 9.01 11.86
N ILE A 40 -5.96 9.21 11.08
CA ILE A 40 -4.58 8.87 11.47
C ILE A 40 -3.74 10.15 11.38
N TYR A 41 -2.97 10.39 12.42
CA TYR A 41 -2.15 11.59 12.55
C TYR A 41 -0.68 11.25 12.36
N ARG A 42 0.11 12.26 12.02
CA ARG A 42 1.55 12.09 11.84
C ARG A 42 2.21 11.58 13.13
N GLY A 43 2.92 10.47 12.99
CA GLY A 43 3.59 9.78 14.10
C GLY A 43 2.76 8.67 14.76
N ASP A 44 1.49 8.51 14.40
CA ASP A 44 0.68 7.41 14.92
C ASP A 44 1.21 6.05 14.47
N VAL A 45 1.06 5.08 15.37
CA VAL A 45 1.20 3.65 15.08
C VAL A 45 -0.15 2.98 15.32
N VAL A 46 -0.79 2.53 14.25
CA VAL A 46 -2.12 1.94 14.30
C VAL A 46 -2.04 0.43 14.11
N CYS A 47 -2.58 -0.34 15.03
CA CYS A 47 -2.68 -1.79 14.93
C CYS A 47 -4.10 -2.24 14.54
N LEU A 48 -4.20 -3.03 13.47
CA LEU A 48 -5.45 -3.68 13.06
C LEU A 48 -5.49 -5.10 13.61
N ILE A 49 -6.41 -5.37 14.52
CA ILE A 49 -6.57 -6.68 15.17
C ILE A 49 -7.86 -7.33 14.72
N GLY A 50 -7.84 -8.63 14.47
CA GLY A 50 -9.00 -9.42 14.10
C GLY A 50 -8.62 -10.76 13.49
N PRO A 51 -9.59 -11.70 13.36
CA PRO A 51 -9.35 -13.03 12.82
C PRO A 51 -8.89 -12.99 11.35
N SER A 52 -8.38 -14.11 10.85
CA SER A 52 -8.05 -14.24 9.43
C SER A 52 -9.31 -14.06 8.58
N GLY A 53 -9.16 -13.34 7.45
CA GLY A 53 -10.27 -13.08 6.52
C GLY A 53 -11.24 -11.96 6.93
N CYS A 54 -11.05 -11.27 8.07
CA CYS A 54 -11.95 -10.19 8.48
C CYS A 54 -11.76 -8.84 7.73
N GLY A 55 -10.92 -8.79 6.69
CA GLY A 55 -10.78 -7.60 5.84
C GLY A 55 -9.60 -6.69 6.15
N LYS A 56 -8.69 -7.02 7.09
CA LYS A 56 -7.53 -6.18 7.42
C LYS A 56 -6.67 -5.82 6.21
N SER A 57 -6.29 -6.81 5.42
CA SER A 57 -5.50 -6.59 4.19
C SER A 57 -6.28 -5.85 3.12
N THR A 58 -7.58 -6.10 3.01
CA THR A 58 -8.48 -5.37 2.11
C THR A 58 -8.54 -3.89 2.49
N PHE A 59 -8.68 -3.59 3.79
CA PHE A 59 -8.66 -2.23 4.29
C PHE A 59 -7.35 -1.50 3.90
N LEU A 60 -6.19 -2.10 4.22
CA LEU A 60 -4.89 -1.53 3.88
C LEU A 60 -4.72 -1.30 2.36
N ARG A 61 -5.20 -2.23 1.54
CA ARG A 61 -5.16 -2.08 0.07
C ARG A 61 -6.12 -1.01 -0.45
N CYS A 62 -7.21 -0.75 0.24
CA CYS A 62 -8.11 0.36 -0.10
C CYS A 62 -7.48 1.72 0.20
N LEU A 63 -6.64 1.84 1.24
CA LEU A 63 -6.00 3.11 1.59
C LEU A 63 -5.07 3.64 0.49
N ASN A 64 -4.38 2.76 -0.23
CA ASN A 64 -3.50 3.12 -1.34
C ASN A 64 -4.11 2.77 -2.71
N ARG A 65 -5.41 2.45 -2.75
CA ARG A 65 -6.18 2.11 -3.95
C ARG A 65 -5.61 0.95 -4.77
N LEU A 66 -4.85 0.04 -4.15
CA LEU A 66 -4.56 -1.27 -4.75
C LEU A 66 -5.82 -2.13 -4.83
N GLU A 67 -6.80 -1.85 -3.97
CA GLU A 67 -8.15 -2.36 -4.03
C GLU A 67 -9.09 -1.16 -4.09
N ILE A 68 -9.97 -1.11 -5.10
CA ILE A 68 -10.92 -0.02 -5.26
C ILE A 68 -12.06 -0.24 -4.26
N PRO A 69 -12.33 0.70 -3.34
CA PRO A 69 -13.47 0.59 -2.43
C PRO A 69 -14.80 0.62 -3.20
N THR A 70 -15.83 0.01 -2.63
CA THR A 70 -17.19 0.06 -3.20
C THR A 70 -17.82 1.43 -2.97
N SER A 71 -17.60 2.02 -1.78
CA SER A 71 -18.01 3.39 -1.46
C SER A 71 -17.16 3.96 -0.34
N GLY A 72 -17.39 5.22 0.01
CA GLY A 72 -16.63 5.96 0.98
C GLY A 72 -15.46 6.70 0.36
N SER A 73 -14.71 7.41 1.19
CA SER A 73 -13.57 8.22 0.76
C SER A 73 -12.33 7.98 1.60
N VAL A 74 -11.18 8.15 0.97
CA VAL A 74 -9.87 8.15 1.61
C VAL A 74 -9.15 9.43 1.20
N LYS A 75 -8.68 10.21 2.16
CA LYS A 75 -7.83 11.39 1.90
C LYS A 75 -6.46 11.17 2.54
N PHE A 76 -5.42 11.44 1.78
CA PHE A 76 -4.04 11.42 2.24
C PHE A 76 -3.45 12.84 2.15
N GLU A 77 -2.94 13.35 3.27
CA GLU A 77 -2.47 14.74 3.38
C GLU A 77 -3.47 15.77 2.80
N GLY A 78 -4.78 15.56 3.06
CA GLY A 78 -5.86 16.42 2.59
C GLY A 78 -6.30 16.20 1.14
N THR A 79 -5.58 15.39 0.36
CA THR A 79 -5.91 15.09 -1.04
C THR A 79 -6.67 13.77 -1.13
N GLU A 80 -7.76 13.75 -1.91
CA GLU A 80 -8.54 12.53 -2.17
C GLU A 80 -7.65 11.48 -2.88
N VAL A 81 -7.73 10.23 -2.41
CA VAL A 81 -7.05 9.09 -3.03
C VAL A 81 -7.97 8.49 -4.09
N ASP A 82 -8.13 9.22 -5.19
CA ASP A 82 -8.92 8.83 -6.36
C ASP A 82 -8.03 8.44 -7.55
N GLU A 83 -8.63 8.15 -8.70
CA GLU A 83 -7.90 7.75 -9.90
C GLU A 83 -6.99 8.85 -10.45
N ALA A 84 -7.36 10.12 -10.25
CA ALA A 84 -6.60 11.27 -10.75
C ALA A 84 -5.35 11.57 -9.90
N HIS A 85 -5.39 11.29 -8.58
CA HIS A 85 -4.35 11.71 -7.62
C HIS A 85 -3.56 10.53 -7.03
N ILE A 86 -3.92 9.27 -7.39
CA ILE A 86 -3.35 8.09 -6.75
C ILE A 86 -1.83 7.96 -6.93
N ASP A 87 -1.31 8.35 -8.08
CA ASP A 87 0.13 8.20 -8.37
C ASP A 87 0.97 9.11 -7.46
N ALA A 88 0.53 10.35 -7.23
CA ALA A 88 1.18 11.26 -6.31
C ALA A 88 1.10 10.76 -4.84
N GLY A 89 -0.04 10.17 -4.46
CA GLY A 89 -0.23 9.56 -3.14
C GLY A 89 0.68 8.34 -2.95
N ARG A 90 0.74 7.43 -3.93
CA ARG A 90 1.56 6.21 -3.87
C ARG A 90 3.06 6.48 -3.76
N GLN A 91 3.55 7.58 -4.33
CA GLN A 91 4.96 7.97 -4.18
C GLN A 91 5.35 8.25 -2.72
N LYS A 92 4.38 8.61 -1.88
CA LYS A 92 4.57 8.93 -0.46
C LYS A 92 4.14 7.81 0.47
N MET A 93 3.41 6.80 -0.02
CA MET A 93 2.92 5.66 0.76
C MET A 93 3.75 4.42 0.45
N GLY A 94 4.42 3.86 1.46
CA GLY A 94 5.04 2.53 1.36
C GLY A 94 4.08 1.44 1.83
N MET A 95 4.09 0.28 1.17
CA MET A 95 3.36 -0.91 1.62
C MET A 95 4.29 -2.10 1.70
N VAL A 96 4.31 -2.75 2.85
CA VAL A 96 5.01 -4.03 3.05
C VAL A 96 3.98 -5.14 2.96
N PHE A 97 4.17 -6.04 2.00
CA PHE A 97 3.28 -7.18 1.78
C PHE A 97 3.69 -8.38 2.63
N GLN A 98 2.76 -9.30 2.84
CA GLN A 98 3.01 -10.56 3.54
C GLN A 98 3.98 -11.48 2.79
N HIS A 99 3.97 -11.42 1.46
CA HIS A 99 4.93 -12.11 0.59
C HIS A 99 6.02 -11.12 0.15
N PHE A 100 7.22 -11.63 -0.13
CA PHE A 100 8.44 -10.85 -0.30
C PHE A 100 8.39 -9.78 -1.39
N ASN A 101 7.62 -9.97 -2.47
CA ASN A 101 7.46 -9.01 -3.58
C ASN A 101 8.79 -8.42 -4.09
N LEU A 102 9.83 -9.23 -4.10
CA LEU A 102 11.13 -8.88 -4.64
C LEU A 102 11.24 -9.33 -6.09
N PHE A 103 12.04 -8.64 -6.86
CA PHE A 103 12.41 -9.04 -8.22
C PHE A 103 13.55 -10.05 -8.13
N PRO A 104 13.32 -11.35 -8.39
CA PRO A 104 14.32 -12.41 -8.15
C PRO A 104 15.50 -12.33 -9.11
N HIS A 105 15.38 -11.60 -10.21
CA HIS A 105 16.46 -11.35 -11.17
C HIS A 105 17.34 -10.16 -10.81
N LEU A 106 17.02 -9.45 -9.72
CA LEU A 106 17.80 -8.35 -9.19
C LEU A 106 18.47 -8.76 -7.88
N THR A 107 19.66 -8.23 -7.63
CA THR A 107 20.30 -8.39 -6.31
C THR A 107 19.54 -7.65 -5.22
N VAL A 108 19.81 -7.95 -3.96
CA VAL A 108 19.22 -7.28 -2.80
C VAL A 108 19.39 -5.76 -2.91
N LYS A 109 20.61 -5.29 -3.20
CA LYS A 109 20.89 -3.86 -3.40
C LYS A 109 20.10 -3.26 -4.56
N LYS A 110 20.05 -3.93 -5.71
CA LYS A 110 19.28 -3.47 -6.89
C LYS A 110 17.77 -3.40 -6.63
N ASN A 111 17.23 -4.29 -5.82
CA ASN A 111 15.84 -4.21 -5.39
C ASN A 111 15.57 -2.94 -4.57
N LEU A 112 16.50 -2.53 -3.70
CA LEU A 112 16.40 -1.27 -2.94
C LEU A 112 16.55 -0.03 -3.83
N GLU A 113 17.44 -0.07 -4.81
CA GLU A 113 17.72 1.04 -5.72
C GLU A 113 16.62 1.26 -6.78
N LEU A 114 15.78 0.26 -7.05
CA LEU A 114 14.84 0.25 -8.17
C LEU A 114 13.83 1.40 -8.10
N ALA A 115 13.06 1.50 -7.03
CA ALA A 115 12.00 2.50 -6.90
C ALA A 115 12.56 3.94 -6.90
N PRO A 116 13.59 4.30 -6.10
CA PRO A 116 14.13 5.64 -6.14
C PRO A 116 14.77 6.00 -7.49
N SER A 117 15.31 5.01 -8.23
CA SER A 117 15.85 5.23 -9.58
C SER A 117 14.73 5.50 -10.59
N LEU A 118 13.65 4.73 -10.57
CA LEU A 118 12.49 4.93 -11.45
C LEU A 118 11.81 6.29 -11.22
N LEU A 119 11.70 6.68 -9.96
CA LEU A 119 11.10 7.96 -9.56
C LEU A 119 12.06 9.14 -9.69
N LYS A 120 13.32 8.90 -10.07
CA LYS A 120 14.38 9.94 -10.20
C LYS A 120 14.49 10.83 -8.96
N LEU A 121 14.40 10.22 -7.78
CA LEU A 121 14.38 10.96 -6.51
C LEU A 121 15.72 11.63 -6.20
N LYS A 122 16.82 11.02 -6.63
CA LYS A 122 18.19 11.50 -6.45
C LYS A 122 19.07 10.99 -7.60
N ASP A 123 20.33 11.45 -7.64
CA ASP A 123 21.34 10.89 -8.53
C ASP A 123 21.68 9.44 -8.15
N LYS A 124 22.29 8.73 -9.09
CA LYS A 124 22.56 7.29 -8.95
C LYS A 124 23.52 6.97 -7.79
N GLU A 125 24.49 7.84 -7.54
CA GLU A 125 25.48 7.66 -6.47
C GLU A 125 24.83 7.80 -5.10
N ALA A 126 23.99 8.82 -4.89
CA ALA A 126 23.27 9.03 -3.65
C ALA A 126 22.25 7.89 -3.37
N ILE A 127 21.61 7.35 -4.41
CA ILE A 127 20.71 6.18 -4.28
C ILE A 127 21.50 4.95 -3.84
N SER A 128 22.66 4.69 -4.47
CA SER A 128 23.51 3.55 -4.15
C SER A 128 24.07 3.63 -2.73
N GLN A 129 24.59 4.79 -2.34
CA GLN A 129 25.07 5.04 -0.98
C GLN A 129 23.95 4.82 0.06
N ARG A 130 22.75 5.32 -0.23
CA ARG A 130 21.60 5.13 0.66
C ARG A 130 21.19 3.68 0.79
N ALA A 131 21.26 2.88 -0.28
CA ALA A 131 21.01 1.45 -0.24
C ALA A 131 22.01 0.74 0.68
N ASP A 132 23.31 1.06 0.58
CA ASP A 132 24.36 0.50 1.44
C ASP A 132 24.15 0.84 2.91
N GLU A 133 23.82 2.10 3.22
CA GLU A 133 23.49 2.53 4.58
C GLU A 133 22.32 1.75 5.17
N LEU A 134 21.26 1.54 4.38
CA LEU A 134 20.08 0.80 4.82
C LEU A 134 20.39 -0.67 5.05
N LEU A 135 21.17 -1.31 4.17
CA LEU A 135 21.62 -2.69 4.33
C LEU A 135 22.48 -2.86 5.59
N ALA A 136 23.39 -1.93 5.85
CA ALA A 136 24.21 -1.92 7.07
C ALA A 136 23.33 -1.79 8.33
N ARG A 137 22.32 -0.91 8.28
CA ARG A 137 21.40 -0.68 9.39
C ARG A 137 20.58 -1.91 9.79
N VAL A 138 20.25 -2.79 8.83
CA VAL A 138 19.52 -4.04 9.08
C VAL A 138 20.43 -5.28 9.17
N GLY A 139 21.77 -5.10 9.18
CA GLY A 139 22.73 -6.18 9.30
C GLY A 139 22.88 -7.06 8.06
N LEU A 140 22.57 -6.53 6.87
CA LEU A 140 22.62 -7.24 5.58
C LEU A 140 23.66 -6.65 4.61
N ALA A 141 24.66 -5.92 5.10
CA ALA A 141 25.68 -5.30 4.25
C ALA A 141 26.43 -6.34 3.40
N ASP A 142 26.69 -7.54 3.95
CA ASP A 142 27.35 -8.66 3.26
C ASP A 142 26.47 -9.37 2.22
N LYS A 143 25.19 -9.03 2.15
CA LYS A 143 24.19 -9.61 1.23
C LYS A 143 23.81 -8.68 0.07
N ALA A 144 24.48 -7.55 -0.08
CA ALA A 144 24.14 -6.54 -1.09
C ALA A 144 24.04 -7.14 -2.51
N ASP A 145 24.98 -8.02 -2.87
CA ASP A 145 25.06 -8.67 -4.19
C ASP A 145 24.38 -10.05 -4.26
N ALA A 146 23.75 -10.51 -3.17
CA ALA A 146 22.95 -11.73 -3.17
C ALA A 146 21.66 -11.57 -3.99
N TYR A 147 21.13 -12.69 -4.52
CA TYR A 147 19.87 -12.79 -5.24
C TYR A 147 18.78 -13.37 -4.33
#